data_3f320e590833b1e76b3d18952f76c5a5
#
_entry.id   3f320e590833b1e76b3d18952f76c5a5
#
_cell.length_a   1.000
_cell.length_b   1.000
_cell.length_c   1.000
_cell.angle_alpha   90.00
_cell.angle_beta   90.00
_cell.angle_gamma   90.00
#
_symmetry.space_group_name_H-M   'P 1'
#
loop_
_entity.id
_entity.type
_entity.pdbx_description
1 polymer ?
#
loop_
_entity_poly.entity_id
_entity_poly.type
_entity_poly.pdbx_seq_one_letter_code
_entity_poly.pdbx_strand_id
1 'polypeptide(L)'
;MSRPLAAQAPVARFDASWDRDPPSRTLFEGEIVEIGAFRATPRNPRFHDSGAIQNALLVFPRTTVRIRHEGERAFVATPAVITLYNRGQLYRRDSVDPAGDLCEWFAFRDDVLLDALATAEPAVRERPARPFRRPFARSEHRLYLRQRLLVRRVLGACAGALDRLSVEEEALGLLDRFVALAASGAPCAAPHALGAGQRDLVERLQAILGLRFHEDLSLAALAAGVGCSPFYLARLFRRATGSSIHAFRVELRLRRSLELLAGSDRDLSAVALDLGFGSHSHFTSAFRAAYGLTPSELRRTASRRRLDGLPSRRPGPDPLASTAWV
;
A
#
# COMPACT_ATOMS: atom_id res chain seq x y z
N MET A 1 -29.49 24.68 3.30
CA MET A 1 -28.74 25.08 2.09
C MET A 1 -27.43 24.29 2.06
N SER A 2 -27.42 23.19 1.30
CA SER A 2 -26.29 22.28 1.19
C SER A 2 -25.22 22.90 0.31
N ARG A 3 -24.01 23.07 0.85
CA ARG A 3 -22.82 23.48 0.11
C ARG A 3 -22.50 22.42 -0.96
N PRO A 4 -22.23 22.79 -2.21
CA PRO A 4 -21.82 21.83 -3.23
C PRO A 4 -20.52 21.16 -2.82
N LEU A 5 -20.44 19.85 -3.00
CA LEU A 5 -19.23 19.03 -2.81
C LEU A 5 -18.07 19.70 -3.55
N ALA A 6 -17.08 20.16 -2.79
CA ALA A 6 -15.80 20.57 -3.36
C ALA A 6 -15.23 19.37 -4.10
N ALA A 7 -14.93 19.59 -5.37
CA ALA A 7 -14.32 18.60 -6.25
C ALA A 7 -13.11 17.97 -5.54
N GLN A 8 -13.09 16.64 -5.48
CA GLN A 8 -12.00 15.83 -4.94
C GLN A 8 -10.67 16.40 -5.42
N ALA A 9 -9.77 16.70 -4.46
CA ALA A 9 -8.40 17.03 -4.81
C ALA A 9 -7.85 15.86 -5.67
N PRO A 10 -7.37 16.12 -6.89
CA PRO A 10 -7.02 15.07 -7.80
C PRO A 10 -5.96 14.17 -7.15
N VAL A 11 -6.25 12.88 -7.04
CA VAL A 11 -5.23 11.82 -7.06
C VAL A 11 -4.24 12.28 -8.10
N ALA A 12 -2.94 12.37 -7.77
CA ALA A 12 -1.89 12.91 -8.66
C ALA A 12 -2.30 12.76 -10.12
N ARG A 13 -2.49 13.89 -10.82
CA ARG A 13 -3.18 13.94 -12.12
C ARG A 13 -2.73 12.75 -12.93
N PHE A 14 -3.62 11.80 -13.12
CA PHE A 14 -3.38 10.67 -14.00
C PHE A 14 -3.19 11.27 -15.37
N ASP A 15 -1.96 11.30 -15.85
CA ASP A 15 -1.71 11.50 -17.23
C ASP A 15 -2.40 10.37 -18.00
N ALA A 16 -3.26 10.72 -18.95
CA ALA A 16 -3.98 9.77 -19.79
C ALA A 16 -3.05 8.76 -20.51
N SER A 17 -1.73 9.04 -20.51
CA SER A 17 -0.71 8.13 -21.04
C SER A 17 -0.61 6.79 -20.31
N TRP A 18 -1.15 6.69 -19.07
CA TRP A 18 -1.09 5.47 -18.26
C TRP A 18 -2.27 4.53 -18.46
N ASP A 19 -3.35 4.98 -19.06
CA ASP A 19 -4.48 4.11 -19.42
C ASP A 19 -4.25 3.34 -20.73
N ARG A 20 -3.01 3.41 -21.23
CA ARG A 20 -2.56 2.69 -22.44
C ARG A 20 -2.21 1.24 -22.11
N ASP A 21 -2.46 0.37 -23.05
CA ASP A 21 -2.04 -1.03 -23.02
C ASP A 21 -0.53 -1.17 -23.29
N PRO A 22 0.26 -1.91 -22.48
CA PRO A 22 -0.14 -2.61 -21.26
C PRO A 22 -0.22 -1.67 -20.05
N PRO A 23 -1.13 -1.95 -19.08
CA PRO A 23 -1.30 -1.14 -17.87
C PRO A 23 -0.16 -1.33 -16.84
N SER A 24 0.69 -2.31 -17.03
CA SER A 24 1.86 -2.59 -16.20
C SER A 24 3.14 -2.08 -16.86
N ARG A 25 4.01 -1.45 -16.05
CA ARG A 25 5.33 -0.99 -16.50
C ARG A 25 6.39 -1.40 -15.51
N THR A 26 7.49 -1.94 -16.02
CA THR A 26 8.72 -2.11 -15.24
C THR A 26 9.38 -0.74 -15.05
N LEU A 27 9.71 -0.41 -13.83
CA LEU A 27 10.39 0.82 -13.42
C LEU A 27 11.88 0.58 -13.19
N PHE A 28 12.22 -0.61 -12.72
CA PHE A 28 13.59 -1.05 -12.47
C PHE A 28 13.70 -2.56 -12.74
N GLU A 29 14.76 -2.94 -13.42
CA GLU A 29 15.11 -4.33 -13.73
C GLU A 29 16.51 -4.59 -13.20
N GLY A 30 16.62 -5.33 -12.09
CA GLY A 30 17.85 -5.75 -11.44
C GLY A 30 18.15 -7.24 -11.66
N GLU A 31 19.24 -7.70 -11.05
CA GLU A 31 19.59 -9.14 -11.11
C GLU A 31 18.75 -10.00 -10.17
N ILE A 32 18.30 -9.41 -9.05
CA ILE A 32 17.57 -10.13 -7.99
C ILE A 32 16.14 -9.64 -7.79
N VAL A 33 15.80 -8.45 -8.31
CA VAL A 33 14.47 -7.85 -8.16
C VAL A 33 14.08 -7.04 -9.38
N GLU A 34 12.84 -7.18 -9.76
CA GLU A 34 12.13 -6.31 -10.71
C GLU A 34 11.10 -5.49 -9.95
N ILE A 35 11.08 -4.18 -10.19
CA ILE A 35 10.12 -3.25 -9.56
C ILE A 35 9.29 -2.63 -10.65
N GLY A 36 7.98 -2.62 -10.47
CA GLY A 36 7.10 -2.01 -11.45
C GLY A 36 5.89 -1.34 -10.83
N ALA A 37 5.09 -0.76 -11.70
CA ALA A 37 3.82 -0.14 -11.36
C ALA A 37 2.73 -0.63 -12.30
N PHE A 38 1.55 -0.80 -11.73
CA PHE A 38 0.32 -1.08 -12.47
C PHE A 38 -0.62 0.11 -12.32
N ARG A 39 -1.26 0.45 -13.43
CA ARG A 39 -2.22 1.54 -13.50
C ARG A 39 -3.28 1.25 -14.53
N ALA A 40 -4.52 1.08 -14.08
CA ALA A 40 -5.66 0.92 -14.96
C ALA A 40 -6.90 1.56 -14.37
N THR A 41 -7.64 2.32 -15.20
CA THR A 41 -9.00 2.72 -14.86
C THR A 41 -9.98 1.59 -15.18
N PRO A 42 -11.20 1.61 -14.64
CA PRO A 42 -12.23 0.63 -15.00
C PRO A 42 -12.60 0.59 -16.50
N ARG A 43 -12.17 1.58 -17.26
CA ARG A 43 -12.38 1.65 -18.73
C ARG A 43 -11.33 0.86 -19.52
N ASN A 44 -10.19 0.55 -18.89
CA ASN A 44 -9.15 -0.23 -19.55
C ASN A 44 -9.64 -1.68 -19.73
N PRO A 45 -9.53 -2.26 -20.92
CA PRO A 45 -9.98 -3.65 -21.17
C PRO A 45 -9.33 -4.69 -20.27
N ARG A 46 -8.08 -4.44 -19.84
CA ARG A 46 -7.33 -5.33 -18.94
C ARG A 46 -7.53 -5.02 -17.45
N PHE A 47 -8.48 -4.13 -17.12
CA PHE A 47 -8.72 -3.80 -15.72
C PHE A 47 -9.26 -5.00 -14.95
N HIS A 48 -10.25 -5.69 -15.48
CA HIS A 48 -10.90 -6.81 -14.80
C HIS A 48 -10.08 -8.10 -14.85
N ASP A 49 -9.37 -8.31 -15.96
CA ASP A 49 -8.57 -9.50 -16.20
C ASP A 49 -7.24 -9.10 -16.85
N SER A 50 -6.17 -9.19 -16.11
CA SER A 50 -4.82 -8.86 -16.61
C SER A 50 -4.04 -10.10 -17.07
N GLY A 51 -4.70 -11.27 -17.13
CA GLY A 51 -4.05 -12.53 -17.45
C GLY A 51 -3.30 -13.16 -16.26
N ALA A 52 -2.55 -14.22 -16.56
CA ALA A 52 -1.77 -14.94 -15.55
C ALA A 52 -0.55 -14.13 -15.07
N ILE A 53 -0.31 -14.18 -13.78
CA ILE A 53 0.86 -13.58 -13.14
C ILE A 53 2.13 -14.30 -13.59
N GLN A 54 3.11 -13.56 -14.08
CA GLN A 54 4.35 -14.15 -14.62
C GLN A 54 5.34 -14.54 -13.52
N ASN A 55 5.44 -13.78 -12.45
CA ASN A 55 6.35 -13.99 -11.32
C ASN A 55 5.58 -13.94 -10.00
N ALA A 56 6.15 -14.48 -8.93
CA ALA A 56 5.62 -14.25 -7.59
C ALA A 56 5.77 -12.77 -7.23
N LEU A 57 4.67 -12.11 -6.80
CA LEU A 57 4.64 -10.66 -6.59
C LEU A 57 4.25 -10.29 -5.17
N LEU A 58 4.96 -9.31 -4.61
CA LEU A 58 4.50 -8.48 -3.50
C LEU A 58 3.97 -7.17 -4.10
N VAL A 59 2.68 -6.89 -3.91
CA VAL A 59 2.03 -5.73 -4.51
C VAL A 59 1.51 -4.80 -3.42
N PHE A 60 1.82 -3.51 -3.55
CA PHE A 60 1.46 -2.44 -2.62
C PHE A 60 0.36 -1.57 -3.22
N PRO A 61 -0.91 -1.78 -2.85
CA PRO A 61 -2.02 -0.97 -3.33
C PRO A 61 -1.89 0.49 -2.89
N ARG A 62 -2.26 1.42 -3.77
CA ARG A 62 -2.40 2.86 -3.50
C ARG A 62 -3.85 3.33 -3.55
N THR A 63 -4.67 2.61 -4.29
CA THR A 63 -6.12 2.77 -4.36
C THR A 63 -6.81 1.55 -3.77
N THR A 64 -8.11 1.64 -3.58
CA THR A 64 -8.90 0.52 -3.06
C THR A 64 -9.55 -0.23 -4.20
N VAL A 65 -9.30 -1.52 -4.27
CA VAL A 65 -9.89 -2.43 -5.26
C VAL A 65 -10.36 -3.72 -4.61
N ARG A 66 -11.31 -4.40 -5.23
CA ARG A 66 -11.71 -5.74 -4.85
C ARG A 66 -10.99 -6.74 -5.73
N ILE A 67 -10.30 -7.71 -5.12
CA ILE A 67 -9.51 -8.72 -5.82
C ILE A 67 -10.07 -10.10 -5.49
N ARG A 68 -10.10 -10.96 -6.50
CA ARG A 68 -10.45 -12.37 -6.35
C ARG A 68 -9.41 -13.21 -7.09
N HIS A 69 -8.63 -13.98 -6.37
CA HIS A 69 -7.77 -15.01 -6.94
C HIS A 69 -8.63 -16.20 -7.39
N GLU A 70 -8.20 -16.89 -8.45
CA GLU A 70 -8.91 -18.06 -8.94
C GLU A 70 -8.99 -19.16 -7.86
N GLY A 71 -10.20 -19.71 -7.67
CA GLY A 71 -10.44 -20.69 -6.61
C GLY A 71 -10.54 -20.14 -5.19
N GLU A 72 -10.34 -18.82 -5.02
CA GLU A 72 -10.37 -18.17 -3.72
C GLU A 72 -11.54 -17.17 -3.60
N ARG A 73 -11.78 -16.71 -2.37
CA ARG A 73 -12.76 -15.66 -2.12
C ARG A 73 -12.20 -14.29 -2.46
N ALA A 74 -13.08 -13.40 -2.86
CA ALA A 74 -12.70 -12.00 -3.02
C ALA A 74 -12.33 -11.36 -1.68
N PHE A 75 -11.49 -10.33 -1.73
CA PHE A 75 -11.15 -9.47 -0.61
C PHE A 75 -10.95 -8.03 -1.08
N VAL A 76 -11.04 -7.08 -0.16
CA VAL A 76 -10.79 -5.66 -0.45
C VAL A 76 -9.33 -5.35 -0.18
N ALA A 77 -8.59 -5.07 -1.24
CA ALA A 77 -7.21 -4.57 -1.17
C ALA A 77 -7.24 -3.05 -1.00
N THR A 78 -6.69 -2.59 0.11
CA THR A 78 -6.50 -1.16 0.43
C THR A 78 -5.02 -0.89 0.63
N PRO A 79 -4.57 0.37 0.72
CA PRO A 79 -3.19 0.65 1.09
C PRO A 79 -2.73 0.01 2.40
N ALA A 80 -3.62 -0.46 3.28
CA ALA A 80 -3.30 -1.13 4.54
C ALA A 80 -2.80 -2.58 4.40
N VAL A 81 -2.80 -3.14 3.20
CA VAL A 81 -2.35 -4.52 2.93
C VAL A 81 -1.27 -4.56 1.85
N ILE A 82 -0.55 -5.67 1.81
CA ILE A 82 0.29 -6.10 0.69
C ILE A 82 -0.45 -7.27 0.06
N THR A 83 -0.78 -7.21 -1.22
CA THR A 83 -1.39 -8.33 -1.93
C THR A 83 -0.31 -9.23 -2.49
N LEU A 84 -0.54 -10.54 -2.43
CA LEU A 84 0.45 -11.56 -2.70
C LEU A 84 -0.04 -12.45 -3.86
N TYR A 85 0.79 -12.61 -4.86
CA TYR A 85 0.45 -13.39 -6.04
C TYR A 85 1.51 -14.45 -6.29
N ASN A 86 1.08 -15.65 -6.61
CA ASN A 86 1.95 -16.73 -7.04
C ASN A 86 2.09 -16.74 -8.57
N ARG A 87 3.18 -17.30 -9.08
CA ARG A 87 3.37 -17.48 -10.52
C ARG A 87 2.23 -18.32 -11.12
N GLY A 88 1.77 -17.94 -12.29
CA GLY A 88 0.67 -18.61 -13.01
C GLY A 88 -0.72 -18.33 -12.46
N GLN A 89 -0.84 -17.59 -11.36
CA GLN A 89 -2.12 -17.34 -10.72
C GLN A 89 -2.99 -16.43 -11.58
N LEU A 90 -4.22 -16.86 -11.83
CA LEU A 90 -5.28 -16.02 -12.41
C LEU A 90 -6.00 -15.27 -11.31
N TYR A 91 -6.42 -14.06 -11.62
CA TYR A 91 -7.20 -13.24 -10.69
C TYR A 91 -8.10 -12.27 -11.43
N ARG A 92 -9.15 -11.84 -10.76
CA ARG A 92 -10.05 -10.79 -11.23
C ARG A 92 -10.04 -9.61 -10.29
N ARG A 93 -10.31 -8.44 -10.85
CA ARG A 93 -10.33 -7.17 -10.15
C ARG A 93 -11.64 -6.45 -10.43
N ASP A 94 -12.26 -5.94 -9.35
CA ASP A 94 -13.46 -5.10 -9.46
C ASP A 94 -13.13 -3.72 -8.88
N SER A 95 -13.61 -2.68 -9.55
CA SER A 95 -13.40 -1.31 -9.11
C SER A 95 -14.18 -1.03 -7.82
N VAL A 96 -13.47 -0.44 -6.85
CA VAL A 96 -14.06 0.23 -5.69
C VAL A 96 -13.79 1.72 -5.82
N ASP A 97 -12.53 2.12 -6.06
CA ASP A 97 -12.16 3.51 -6.32
C ASP A 97 -12.44 3.85 -7.80
N PRO A 98 -13.18 4.94 -8.10
CA PRO A 98 -13.38 5.39 -9.48
C PRO A 98 -12.09 5.69 -10.24
N ALA A 99 -11.00 6.02 -9.53
CA ALA A 99 -9.67 6.18 -10.11
C ALA A 99 -9.07 4.86 -10.63
N GLY A 100 -9.70 3.72 -10.30
CA GLY A 100 -9.24 2.40 -10.71
C GLY A 100 -8.21 1.80 -9.77
N ASP A 101 -7.34 0.97 -10.32
CA ASP A 101 -6.26 0.31 -9.59
C ASP A 101 -4.92 1.00 -9.87
N LEU A 102 -4.31 1.45 -8.81
CA LEU A 102 -2.96 1.96 -8.79
C LEU A 102 -2.18 1.20 -7.73
N CYS A 103 -1.12 0.52 -8.14
CA CYS A 103 -0.25 -0.19 -7.21
C CYS A 103 1.19 -0.25 -7.73
N GLU A 104 2.12 -0.52 -6.85
CA GLU A 104 3.48 -0.89 -7.20
C GLU A 104 3.70 -2.37 -6.85
N TRP A 105 4.51 -3.05 -7.67
CA TRP A 105 4.82 -4.45 -7.48
C TRP A 105 6.33 -4.70 -7.45
N PHE A 106 6.72 -5.73 -6.69
CA PHE A 106 8.07 -6.24 -6.55
C PHE A 106 8.06 -7.72 -6.90
N ALA A 107 8.83 -8.10 -7.90
CA ALA A 107 9.10 -9.49 -8.28
C ALA A 107 10.55 -9.80 -7.92
N PHE A 108 10.77 -10.63 -6.93
CA PHE A 108 12.10 -11.13 -6.60
C PHE A 108 12.37 -12.39 -7.40
N ARG A 109 13.64 -12.63 -7.73
CA ARG A 109 14.08 -13.89 -8.31
C ARG A 109 13.66 -15.05 -7.39
N ASP A 110 13.21 -16.16 -7.96
CA ASP A 110 12.55 -17.25 -7.21
C ASP A 110 13.41 -17.81 -6.07
N ASP A 111 14.73 -17.98 -6.30
CA ASP A 111 15.66 -18.46 -5.27
C ASP A 111 15.79 -17.45 -4.10
N VAL A 112 15.91 -16.16 -4.40
CA VAL A 112 16.00 -15.10 -3.40
C VAL A 112 14.71 -15.03 -2.56
N LEU A 113 13.54 -15.10 -3.21
CA LEU A 113 12.27 -15.10 -2.52
C LEU A 113 12.10 -16.29 -1.61
N LEU A 114 12.42 -17.50 -2.14
CA LEU A 114 12.30 -18.75 -1.38
C LEU A 114 13.26 -18.80 -0.21
N ASP A 115 14.49 -18.34 -0.38
CA ASP A 115 15.48 -18.27 0.69
C ASP A 115 15.02 -17.32 1.80
N ALA A 116 14.54 -16.14 1.45
CA ALA A 116 14.01 -15.20 2.42
C ALA A 116 12.81 -15.78 3.19
N LEU A 117 11.82 -16.34 2.47
CA LEU A 117 10.62 -16.91 3.10
C LEU A 117 10.96 -18.13 3.97
N ALA A 118 11.95 -18.94 3.59
CA ALA A 118 12.37 -20.13 4.33
C ALA A 118 12.96 -19.79 5.70
N THR A 119 13.43 -18.58 5.93
CA THR A 119 13.89 -18.14 7.26
C THR A 119 12.76 -18.15 8.30
N ALA A 120 11.52 -17.90 7.86
CA ALA A 120 10.33 -17.90 8.72
C ALA A 120 9.48 -19.17 8.58
N GLU A 121 9.44 -19.75 7.38
CA GLU A 121 8.64 -20.94 7.06
C GLU A 121 9.47 -21.90 6.19
N PRO A 122 10.32 -22.79 6.78
CA PRO A 122 11.18 -23.71 6.00
C PRO A 122 10.42 -24.57 4.99
N ALA A 123 9.17 -24.95 5.30
CA ALA A 123 8.30 -25.73 4.43
C ALA A 123 7.91 -25.02 3.10
N VAL A 124 8.26 -23.74 2.91
CA VAL A 124 8.05 -23.05 1.63
C VAL A 124 8.84 -23.72 0.49
N ARG A 125 9.99 -24.34 0.81
CA ARG A 125 10.83 -25.05 -0.17
C ARG A 125 10.15 -26.28 -0.78
N GLU A 126 9.14 -26.85 -0.10
CA GLU A 126 8.34 -27.96 -0.59
C GLU A 126 7.28 -27.53 -1.61
N ARG A 127 7.04 -26.22 -1.75
CA ARG A 127 6.01 -25.64 -2.63
C ARG A 127 6.52 -24.39 -3.38
N PRO A 128 7.61 -24.49 -4.13
CA PRO A 128 8.27 -23.34 -4.74
C PRO A 128 7.37 -22.59 -5.74
N ALA A 129 6.45 -23.28 -6.41
CA ALA A 129 5.49 -22.68 -7.33
C ALA A 129 4.39 -21.85 -6.61
N ARG A 130 4.18 -22.09 -5.31
CA ARG A 130 3.17 -21.39 -4.48
C ARG A 130 3.76 -20.93 -3.15
N PRO A 131 4.73 -20.02 -3.16
CA PRO A 131 5.37 -19.53 -1.94
C PRO A 131 4.38 -18.85 -0.99
N PHE A 132 3.37 -18.17 -1.51
CA PHE A 132 2.36 -17.47 -0.70
C PHE A 132 1.12 -18.33 -0.49
N ARG A 133 0.81 -18.63 0.79
CA ARG A 133 -0.42 -19.34 1.19
C ARG A 133 -1.62 -18.43 1.36
N ARG A 134 -1.39 -17.14 1.56
CA ARG A 134 -2.44 -16.13 1.81
C ARG A 134 -2.47 -15.16 0.64
N PRO A 135 -3.64 -14.66 0.26
CA PRO A 135 -3.75 -13.70 -0.84
C PRO A 135 -3.25 -12.29 -0.46
N PHE A 136 -3.10 -12.02 0.82
CA PHE A 136 -2.58 -10.75 1.31
C PHE A 136 -1.98 -10.87 2.72
N ALA A 137 -1.17 -9.89 3.08
CA ALA A 137 -0.62 -9.67 4.41
C ALA A 137 -0.90 -8.24 4.85
N ARG A 138 -0.84 -7.98 6.17
CA ARG A 138 -0.94 -6.62 6.67
C ARG A 138 0.32 -5.84 6.31
N SER A 139 0.16 -4.61 5.87
CA SER A 139 1.27 -3.70 5.60
C SER A 139 1.53 -2.83 6.84
N GLU A 140 2.79 -2.78 7.27
CA GLU A 140 3.22 -1.86 8.33
C GLU A 140 3.50 -0.46 7.77
N HIS A 141 3.35 0.58 8.60
CA HIS A 141 3.58 1.96 8.18
C HIS A 141 5.00 2.20 7.64
N ARG A 142 6.02 1.71 8.35
CA ARG A 142 7.42 1.92 7.95
C ARG A 142 7.79 1.14 6.70
N LEU A 143 7.29 -0.10 6.56
CA LEU A 143 7.49 -0.89 5.34
C LEU A 143 6.86 -0.19 4.13
N TYR A 144 5.63 0.32 4.28
CA TYR A 144 4.96 1.08 3.22
C TYR A 144 5.71 2.37 2.88
N LEU A 145 6.20 3.11 3.87
CA LEU A 145 7.01 4.32 3.63
C LEU A 145 8.30 4.00 2.86
N ARG A 146 9.06 2.98 3.29
CA ARG A 146 10.29 2.56 2.61
C ARG A 146 10.03 2.19 1.16
N GLN A 147 9.01 1.39 0.91
CA GLN A 147 8.58 1.02 -0.44
C GLN A 147 8.26 2.28 -1.27
N ARG A 148 7.50 3.23 -0.71
CA ARG A 148 7.18 4.49 -1.41
C ARG A 148 8.43 5.33 -1.73
N LEU A 149 9.38 5.41 -0.81
CA LEU A 149 10.64 6.14 -1.03
C LEU A 149 11.52 5.46 -2.08
N LEU A 150 11.63 4.13 -2.06
CA LEU A 150 12.37 3.37 -3.05
C LEU A 150 11.80 3.56 -4.46
N VAL A 151 10.49 3.36 -4.64
CA VAL A 151 9.84 3.57 -5.94
C VAL A 151 10.01 5.01 -6.44
N ARG A 152 9.92 6.00 -5.55
CA ARG A 152 10.15 7.39 -5.93
C ARG A 152 11.59 7.68 -6.34
N ARG A 153 12.58 7.06 -5.66
CA ARG A 153 13.98 7.16 -6.07
C ARG A 153 14.17 6.60 -7.47
N VAL A 154 13.59 5.43 -7.75
CA VAL A 154 13.63 4.82 -9.07
C VAL A 154 12.98 5.71 -10.13
N LEU A 155 11.79 6.25 -9.86
CA LEU A 155 11.07 7.14 -10.78
C LEU A 155 11.74 8.50 -10.99
N GLY A 156 12.47 9.00 -10.01
CA GLY A 156 13.12 10.31 -10.04
C GLY A 156 14.56 10.28 -10.56
N ALA A 157 15.12 9.11 -10.79
CA ALA A 157 16.49 8.99 -11.29
C ALA A 157 16.55 9.28 -12.80
N CYS A 158 17.53 10.10 -13.19
CA CYS A 158 17.90 10.22 -14.60
C CYS A 158 18.50 8.90 -15.11
N ALA A 159 18.36 8.62 -16.38
CA ALA A 159 18.96 7.44 -17.00
C ALA A 159 20.48 7.38 -16.70
N GLY A 160 20.92 6.29 -16.08
CA GLY A 160 22.33 6.06 -15.71
C GLY A 160 22.77 6.59 -14.36
N ALA A 161 21.94 7.36 -13.62
CA ALA A 161 22.30 7.90 -12.30
C ALA A 161 21.86 7.00 -11.13
N LEU A 162 21.20 5.87 -11.41
CA LEU A 162 20.69 4.97 -10.39
C LEU A 162 21.75 3.93 -10.02
N ASP A 163 22.16 3.93 -8.76
CA ASP A 163 22.99 2.85 -8.21
C ASP A 163 22.14 1.59 -8.05
N ARG A 164 22.36 0.62 -8.95
CA ARG A 164 21.61 -0.63 -9.00
C ARG A 164 21.76 -1.44 -7.72
N LEU A 165 23.00 -1.55 -7.20
CA LEU A 165 23.28 -2.28 -5.96
C LEU A 165 22.48 -1.70 -4.79
N SER A 166 22.48 -0.40 -4.64
CA SER A 166 21.72 0.28 -3.59
C SER A 166 20.20 0.07 -3.71
N VAL A 167 19.64 -0.03 -4.93
CA VAL A 167 18.22 -0.34 -5.13
C VAL A 167 17.92 -1.77 -4.72
N GLU A 168 18.77 -2.71 -5.11
CA GLU A 168 18.60 -4.13 -4.77
C GLU A 168 18.74 -4.38 -3.26
N GLU A 169 19.71 -3.75 -2.59
CA GLU A 169 19.87 -3.83 -1.13
C GLU A 169 18.63 -3.27 -0.41
N GLU A 170 18.10 -2.11 -0.83
CA GLU A 170 16.88 -1.57 -0.25
C GLU A 170 15.68 -2.49 -0.49
N ALA A 171 15.56 -3.11 -1.66
CA ALA A 171 14.50 -4.06 -1.98
C ALA A 171 14.62 -5.34 -1.14
N LEU A 172 15.83 -5.87 -0.92
CA LEU A 172 16.06 -6.98 0.00
C LEU A 172 15.67 -6.63 1.44
N GLY A 173 16.01 -5.42 1.91
CA GLY A 173 15.57 -4.95 3.22
C GLY A 173 14.04 -4.82 3.35
N LEU A 174 13.33 -4.53 2.25
CA LEU A 174 11.86 -4.60 2.23
C LEU A 174 11.34 -6.03 2.32
N LEU A 175 11.96 -6.97 1.59
CA LEU A 175 11.60 -8.38 1.62
C LEU A 175 11.85 -8.98 3.01
N ASP A 176 13.00 -8.73 3.62
CA ASP A 176 13.32 -9.18 4.97
C ASP A 176 12.30 -8.69 5.98
N ARG A 177 11.96 -7.39 5.94
CA ARG A 177 10.93 -6.85 6.82
C ARG A 177 9.56 -7.45 6.59
N PHE A 178 9.18 -7.70 5.35
CA PHE A 178 7.93 -8.39 5.02
C PHE A 178 7.91 -9.80 5.64
N VAL A 179 9.00 -10.56 5.51
CA VAL A 179 9.12 -11.91 6.08
C VAL A 179 9.01 -11.87 7.61
N ALA A 180 9.71 -10.95 8.26
CA ALA A 180 9.64 -10.78 9.71
C ALA A 180 8.21 -10.46 10.19
N LEU A 181 7.48 -9.60 9.46
CA LEU A 181 6.07 -9.30 9.76
C LEU A 181 5.16 -10.52 9.54
N ALA A 182 5.39 -11.28 8.49
CA ALA A 182 4.62 -12.49 8.22
C ALA A 182 4.84 -13.56 9.31
N ALA A 183 6.09 -13.69 9.81
CA ALA A 183 6.47 -14.60 10.87
C ALA A 183 5.92 -14.21 12.24
N SER A 184 5.80 -12.91 12.53
CA SER A 184 5.35 -12.41 13.84
C SER A 184 3.88 -12.75 14.16
N GLY A 185 3.18 -13.39 13.24
CA GLY A 185 1.79 -13.79 13.43
C GLY A 185 0.83 -12.62 13.66
N ALA A 186 1.27 -11.39 13.32
CA ALA A 186 0.42 -10.22 13.43
C ALA A 186 -0.95 -10.56 12.81
N PRO A 187 -2.05 -10.45 13.56
CA PRO A 187 -3.32 -11.00 13.14
C PRO A 187 -3.85 -10.28 11.90
N CYS A 188 -3.49 -10.80 10.74
CA CYS A 188 -4.46 -10.85 9.68
C CYS A 188 -5.43 -11.94 10.17
N ALA A 189 -6.50 -11.55 10.86
CA ALA A 189 -7.42 -12.49 11.48
C ALA A 189 -7.73 -13.55 10.44
N ALA A 190 -7.51 -14.81 10.82
CA ALA A 190 -7.76 -15.91 9.91
C ALA A 190 -9.18 -15.76 9.36
N PRO A 191 -9.37 -15.60 8.04
CA PRO A 191 -10.70 -15.39 7.46
C PRO A 191 -11.66 -16.51 7.82
N HIS A 192 -11.12 -17.64 8.26
CA HIS A 192 -11.87 -18.85 8.61
C HIS A 192 -12.72 -18.74 9.90
N ALA A 193 -12.43 -17.78 10.79
CA ALA A 193 -13.19 -17.59 12.03
C ALA A 193 -14.48 -16.74 11.85
N LEU A 194 -14.71 -16.18 10.67
CA LEU A 194 -15.87 -15.34 10.38
C LEU A 194 -16.88 -16.07 9.49
N GLY A 195 -18.16 -15.93 9.78
CA GLY A 195 -19.25 -16.35 8.88
C GLY A 195 -19.23 -15.54 7.57
N ALA A 196 -19.87 -16.05 6.51
CA ALA A 196 -19.92 -15.38 5.20
C ALA A 196 -20.45 -13.94 5.30
N GLY A 197 -21.60 -13.73 5.92
CA GLY A 197 -22.18 -12.39 6.10
C GLY A 197 -21.32 -11.44 6.95
N GLN A 198 -20.54 -11.98 7.89
CA GLN A 198 -19.62 -11.17 8.68
C GLN A 198 -18.45 -10.66 7.84
N ARG A 199 -17.91 -11.50 6.97
CA ARG A 199 -16.85 -11.11 6.03
C ARG A 199 -17.35 -10.06 5.04
N ASP A 200 -18.52 -10.28 4.44
CA ASP A 200 -19.13 -9.34 3.49
C ASP A 200 -19.38 -7.97 4.13
N LEU A 201 -19.76 -7.95 5.42
CA LEU A 201 -19.95 -6.71 6.15
C LEU A 201 -18.62 -5.99 6.37
N VAL A 202 -17.56 -6.71 6.75
CA VAL A 202 -16.22 -6.14 6.93
C VAL A 202 -15.67 -5.63 5.59
N GLU A 203 -15.80 -6.38 4.50
CA GLU A 203 -15.36 -5.95 3.16
C GLU A 203 -16.11 -4.69 2.70
N ARG A 204 -17.44 -4.63 2.88
CA ARG A 204 -18.21 -3.41 2.58
C ARG A 204 -17.72 -2.21 3.37
N LEU A 205 -17.44 -2.41 4.67
CA LEU A 205 -16.91 -1.33 5.50
C LEU A 205 -15.51 -0.91 5.06
N GLN A 206 -14.62 -1.85 4.73
CA GLN A 206 -13.29 -1.53 4.20
C GLN A 206 -13.37 -0.75 2.89
N ALA A 207 -14.30 -1.12 1.99
CA ALA A 207 -14.55 -0.39 0.75
C ALA A 207 -15.04 1.05 1.02
N ILE A 208 -16.01 1.22 1.92
CA ILE A 208 -16.49 2.55 2.34
C ILE A 208 -15.36 3.40 2.92
N LEU A 209 -14.58 2.83 3.84
CA LEU A 209 -13.46 3.54 4.46
C LEU A 209 -12.35 3.86 3.44
N GLY A 210 -12.08 2.95 2.51
CA GLY A 210 -11.10 3.17 1.45
C GLY A 210 -11.43 4.34 0.53
N LEU A 211 -12.72 4.59 0.29
CA LEU A 211 -13.21 5.72 -0.52
C LEU A 211 -13.37 7.01 0.28
N ARG A 212 -13.89 6.89 1.49
CA ARG A 212 -14.40 8.02 2.28
C ARG A 212 -13.57 8.27 3.55
N PHE A 213 -12.29 7.84 3.58
CA PHE A 213 -11.40 8.00 4.76
C PHE A 213 -11.24 9.46 5.20
N HIS A 214 -11.32 10.41 4.27
CA HIS A 214 -11.17 11.85 4.49
C HIS A 214 -12.41 12.50 5.11
N GLU A 215 -13.58 11.87 4.97
CA GLU A 215 -14.84 12.42 5.49
C GLU A 215 -14.95 12.25 7.01
N ASP A 216 -15.78 13.06 7.63
CA ASP A 216 -16.14 12.90 9.05
C ASP A 216 -17.33 11.94 9.19
N LEU A 217 -17.03 10.65 9.22
CA LEU A 217 -18.00 9.57 9.35
C LEU A 217 -18.14 9.14 10.79
N SER A 218 -19.34 9.26 11.37
CA SER A 218 -19.63 8.72 12.68
C SER A 218 -19.78 7.19 12.65
N LEU A 219 -19.49 6.53 13.77
CA LEU A 219 -19.68 5.09 13.89
C LEU A 219 -21.16 4.69 13.65
N ALA A 220 -22.10 5.53 14.08
CA ALA A 220 -23.52 5.30 13.85
C ALA A 220 -23.88 5.35 12.36
N ALA A 221 -23.34 6.34 11.62
CA ALA A 221 -23.56 6.43 10.17
C ALA A 221 -22.96 5.25 9.40
N LEU A 222 -21.76 4.81 9.78
CA LEU A 222 -21.13 3.62 9.20
C LEU A 222 -21.93 2.36 9.47
N ALA A 223 -22.43 2.18 10.70
CA ALA A 223 -23.22 1.03 11.10
C ALA A 223 -24.57 0.98 10.38
N ALA A 224 -25.25 2.13 10.26
CA ALA A 224 -26.49 2.25 9.48
C ALA A 224 -26.25 1.91 7.99
N GLY A 225 -25.15 2.39 7.41
CA GLY A 225 -24.79 2.13 6.01
C GLY A 225 -24.51 0.66 5.67
N VAL A 226 -24.17 -0.16 6.67
CA VAL A 226 -23.96 -1.61 6.50
C VAL A 226 -25.03 -2.47 7.16
N GLY A 227 -26.06 -1.87 7.79
CA GLY A 227 -27.23 -2.56 8.32
C GLY A 227 -26.98 -3.32 9.62
N CYS A 228 -26.20 -2.76 10.57
CA CYS A 228 -25.96 -3.39 11.86
C CYS A 228 -25.83 -2.35 13.01
N SER A 229 -25.72 -2.83 14.27
CA SER A 229 -25.52 -1.92 15.39
C SER A 229 -24.06 -1.41 15.45
N PRO A 230 -23.82 -0.19 15.97
CA PRO A 230 -22.48 0.38 16.12
C PRO A 230 -21.56 -0.51 16.97
N PHE A 231 -22.06 -1.08 18.04
CA PHE A 231 -21.30 -1.97 18.92
C PHE A 231 -20.87 -3.25 18.21
N TYR A 232 -21.79 -3.88 17.49
CA TYR A 232 -21.50 -5.09 16.71
C TYR A 232 -20.46 -4.80 15.63
N LEU A 233 -20.62 -3.69 14.89
CA LEU A 233 -19.69 -3.28 13.84
C LEU A 233 -18.28 -3.10 14.39
N ALA A 234 -18.10 -2.34 15.46
CA ALA A 234 -16.79 -2.08 16.06
C ALA A 234 -16.09 -3.36 16.52
N ARG A 235 -16.83 -4.27 17.19
CA ARG A 235 -16.29 -5.57 17.62
C ARG A 235 -15.91 -6.47 16.45
N LEU A 236 -16.81 -6.59 15.48
CA LEU A 236 -16.58 -7.41 14.29
C LEU A 236 -15.37 -6.94 13.51
N PHE A 237 -15.29 -5.63 13.24
CA PHE A 237 -14.18 -5.05 12.49
C PHE A 237 -12.84 -5.26 13.19
N ARG A 238 -12.78 -5.03 14.51
CA ARG A 238 -11.57 -5.25 15.30
C ARG A 238 -11.16 -6.73 15.30
N ARG A 239 -12.11 -7.66 15.43
CA ARG A 239 -11.85 -9.09 15.34
C ARG A 239 -11.34 -9.50 13.96
N ALA A 240 -11.89 -8.91 12.90
CA ALA A 240 -11.54 -9.23 11.52
C ALA A 240 -10.20 -8.66 11.08
N THR A 241 -9.87 -7.43 11.50
CA THR A 241 -8.72 -6.68 10.98
C THR A 241 -7.60 -6.50 12.00
N GLY A 242 -7.84 -6.82 13.28
CA GLY A 242 -6.93 -6.52 14.38
C GLY A 242 -6.86 -5.02 14.74
N SER A 243 -7.62 -4.15 14.07
CA SER A 243 -7.58 -2.69 14.22
C SER A 243 -8.96 -2.13 14.51
N SER A 244 -9.03 -1.01 15.24
CA SER A 244 -10.28 -0.27 15.33
C SER A 244 -10.60 0.44 14.00
N ILE A 245 -11.88 0.73 13.75
CA ILE A 245 -12.34 1.49 12.57
C ILE A 245 -11.63 2.84 12.50
N HIS A 246 -11.48 3.53 13.64
CA HIS A 246 -10.78 4.81 13.72
C HIS A 246 -9.29 4.67 13.34
N ALA A 247 -8.58 3.70 13.94
CA ALA A 247 -7.16 3.47 13.63
C ALA A 247 -6.94 3.10 12.16
N PHE A 248 -7.81 2.27 11.60
CA PHE A 248 -7.77 1.91 10.18
C PHE A 248 -7.98 3.13 9.28
N ARG A 249 -8.93 4.01 9.62
CA ARG A 249 -9.15 5.27 8.90
C ARG A 249 -7.95 6.20 8.97
N VAL A 250 -7.35 6.36 10.15
CA VAL A 250 -6.13 7.17 10.33
C VAL A 250 -4.99 6.58 9.50
N GLU A 251 -4.84 5.26 9.46
CA GLU A 251 -3.86 4.58 8.62
C GLU A 251 -4.01 4.94 7.13
N LEU A 252 -5.22 4.89 6.59
CA LEU A 252 -5.50 5.27 5.19
C LEU A 252 -5.16 6.75 4.93
N ARG A 253 -5.52 7.66 5.85
CA ARG A 253 -5.17 9.08 5.78
C ARG A 253 -3.67 9.30 5.73
N LEU A 254 -2.92 8.63 6.61
CA LEU A 254 -1.47 8.73 6.67
C LEU A 254 -0.81 8.19 5.40
N ARG A 255 -1.29 7.08 4.84
CA ARG A 255 -0.75 6.55 3.58
C ARG A 255 -1.04 7.48 2.41
N ARG A 256 -2.24 8.04 2.38
CA ARG A 256 -2.59 9.04 1.37
C ARG A 256 -1.75 10.31 1.49
N SER A 257 -1.36 10.71 2.71
CA SER A 257 -0.50 11.88 2.92
C SER A 257 0.86 11.74 2.23
N LEU A 258 1.42 10.55 2.14
CA LEU A 258 2.71 10.31 1.46
C LEU A 258 2.65 10.73 -0.02
N GLU A 259 1.48 10.58 -0.67
CA GLU A 259 1.27 11.02 -2.03
C GLU A 259 1.25 12.55 -2.15
N LEU A 260 0.55 13.20 -1.21
CA LEU A 260 0.37 14.65 -1.22
C LEU A 260 1.63 15.40 -0.81
N LEU A 261 2.42 14.82 0.10
CA LEU A 261 3.69 15.41 0.56
C LEU A 261 4.79 15.31 -0.49
N ALA A 262 4.70 14.33 -1.34
CA ALA A 262 5.80 13.87 -2.17
C ALA A 262 6.04 14.67 -3.46
N GLY A 263 5.21 15.60 -3.81
CA GLY A 263 5.30 16.31 -5.11
C GLY A 263 4.72 17.71 -5.11
N SER A 264 4.37 18.25 -3.94
CA SER A 264 3.73 19.56 -3.88
C SER A 264 4.26 20.39 -2.72
N ASP A 265 4.42 21.69 -2.96
CA ASP A 265 4.72 22.71 -1.94
C ASP A 265 3.44 23.16 -1.20
N ARG A 266 2.38 22.36 -1.25
CA ARG A 266 1.10 22.66 -0.58
C ARG A 266 1.34 22.88 0.91
N ASP A 267 0.60 23.82 1.49
CA ASP A 267 0.60 24.04 2.93
C ASP A 267 0.21 22.76 3.69
N LEU A 268 0.98 22.43 4.74
CA LEU A 268 0.76 21.22 5.53
C LEU A 268 -0.56 21.23 6.30
N SER A 269 -1.04 22.42 6.67
CA SER A 269 -2.34 22.58 7.33
C SER A 269 -3.47 22.28 6.36
N ALA A 270 -3.36 22.74 5.10
CA ALA A 270 -4.31 22.38 4.05
C ALA A 270 -4.30 20.88 3.76
N VAL A 271 -3.11 20.26 3.69
CA VAL A 271 -3.00 18.81 3.52
C VAL A 271 -3.66 18.04 4.67
N ALA A 272 -3.47 18.49 5.93
CA ALA A 272 -4.10 17.86 7.08
C ALA A 272 -5.65 17.92 7.00
N LEU A 273 -6.20 19.06 6.63
CA LEU A 273 -7.65 19.26 6.50
C LEU A 273 -8.23 18.43 5.35
N ASP A 274 -7.58 18.40 4.18
CA ASP A 274 -8.00 17.60 3.03
C ASP A 274 -8.02 16.09 3.34
N LEU A 275 -7.13 15.66 4.22
CA LEU A 275 -7.08 14.27 4.69
C LEU A 275 -8.12 13.98 5.79
N GLY A 276 -8.82 15.01 6.27
CA GLY A 276 -9.84 14.90 7.32
C GLY A 276 -9.28 14.88 8.74
N PHE A 277 -8.04 15.34 8.98
CA PHE A 277 -7.55 15.57 10.34
C PHE A 277 -8.16 16.86 10.90
N GLY A 278 -8.48 16.84 12.19
CA GLY A 278 -9.08 18.01 12.86
C GLY A 278 -8.12 19.20 13.03
N SER A 279 -6.79 18.97 12.93
CA SER A 279 -5.78 20.02 12.99
C SER A 279 -4.44 19.55 12.40
N HIS A 280 -3.57 20.52 12.04
CA HIS A 280 -2.19 20.28 11.65
C HIS A 280 -1.40 19.53 12.75
N SER A 281 -1.59 19.89 14.01
CA SER A 281 -0.91 19.27 15.15
C SER A 281 -1.29 17.79 15.29
N HIS A 282 -2.59 17.47 15.15
CA HIS A 282 -3.06 16.08 15.17
C HIS A 282 -2.46 15.26 14.01
N PHE A 283 -2.45 15.82 12.80
CA PHE A 283 -1.81 15.19 11.65
C PHE A 283 -0.32 14.93 11.89
N THR A 284 0.43 15.96 12.33
CA THR A 284 1.88 15.86 12.57
C THR A 284 2.21 14.81 13.63
N SER A 285 1.45 14.78 14.74
CA SER A 285 1.63 13.80 15.81
C SER A 285 1.36 12.37 15.34
N ALA A 286 0.23 12.15 14.63
CA ALA A 286 -0.11 10.85 14.07
C ALA A 286 0.92 10.39 13.03
N PHE A 287 1.39 11.30 12.16
CA PHE A 287 2.40 11.02 11.16
C PHE A 287 3.74 10.61 11.79
N ARG A 288 4.20 11.38 12.79
CA ARG A 288 5.43 11.07 13.52
C ARG A 288 5.35 9.74 14.27
N ALA A 289 4.22 9.45 14.90
CA ALA A 289 4.01 8.16 15.56
C ALA A 289 4.08 6.98 14.58
N ALA A 290 3.53 7.14 13.36
CA ALA A 290 3.51 6.09 12.35
C ALA A 290 4.85 5.89 11.63
N TYR A 291 5.52 6.99 11.27
CA TYR A 291 6.69 6.95 10.38
C TYR A 291 8.02 7.30 11.06
N GLY A 292 8.00 7.79 12.31
CA GLY A 292 9.19 8.18 13.06
C GLY A 292 9.74 9.56 12.70
N LEU A 293 9.14 10.26 11.72
CA LEU A 293 9.55 11.58 11.26
C LEU A 293 8.30 12.44 11.00
N THR A 294 8.49 13.77 10.96
CA THR A 294 7.40 14.71 10.68
C THR A 294 7.13 14.85 9.17
N PRO A 295 5.93 15.34 8.77
CA PRO A 295 5.62 15.63 7.37
C PRO A 295 6.62 16.61 6.73
N SER A 296 7.08 17.63 7.49
CA SER A 296 8.06 18.61 7.03
C SER A 296 9.44 17.98 6.79
N GLU A 297 9.87 17.08 7.66
CA GLU A 297 11.13 16.33 7.50
C GLU A 297 11.08 15.44 6.27
N LEU A 298 9.98 14.71 6.06
CA LEU A 298 9.80 13.91 4.86
C LEU A 298 9.88 14.75 3.58
N ARG A 299 9.18 15.90 3.55
CA ARG A 299 9.19 16.81 2.40
C ARG A 299 10.60 17.32 2.10
N ARG A 300 11.34 17.74 3.12
CA ARG A 300 12.71 18.23 2.99
C ARG A 300 13.65 17.15 2.44
N THR A 301 13.56 15.93 2.94
CA THR A 301 14.33 14.78 2.46
C THR A 301 14.02 14.48 0.99
N ALA A 302 12.74 14.53 0.63
CA ALA A 302 12.29 14.33 -0.74
C ALA A 302 12.76 15.44 -1.70
N SER A 303 12.84 16.69 -1.23
CA SER A 303 13.32 17.84 -2.02
C SER A 303 14.85 17.83 -2.17
N ARG A 304 15.59 17.50 -1.13
CA ARG A 304 17.07 17.38 -1.20
C ARG A 304 17.49 16.30 -2.20
N ARG A 305 16.85 15.15 -2.23
CA ARG A 305 17.14 14.09 -3.22
C ARG A 305 16.80 14.50 -4.67
N ARG A 306 15.97 15.51 -4.88
CA ARG A 306 15.77 16.14 -6.22
C ARG A 306 16.94 17.06 -6.62
N LEU A 307 17.63 17.66 -5.66
CA LEU A 307 18.76 18.56 -5.90
C LEU A 307 20.09 17.79 -5.98
N ASP A 308 20.20 16.62 -5.33
CA ASP A 308 21.38 15.75 -5.35
C ASP A 308 21.53 14.92 -6.63
N GLY A 309 20.70 15.17 -7.65
CA GLY A 309 20.94 14.75 -9.04
C GLY A 309 22.08 15.50 -9.72
N LEU A 310 22.78 16.43 -9.02
CA LEU A 310 24.06 17.04 -9.39
C LEU A 310 25.19 16.34 -8.63
N PRO A 311 26.35 16.03 -9.27
CA PRO A 311 27.39 15.21 -8.67
C PRO A 311 28.08 15.95 -7.53
N SER A 312 28.14 15.32 -6.39
CA SER A 312 29.01 15.49 -5.23
C SER A 312 28.32 15.83 -3.91
N ARG A 313 28.16 14.82 -3.08
CA ARG A 313 28.64 14.76 -1.69
C ARG A 313 28.26 13.42 -1.06
N ARG A 314 29.20 12.81 -0.34
CA ARG A 314 29.04 11.55 0.40
C ARG A 314 27.76 11.56 1.24
N PRO A 315 26.95 10.49 1.26
CA PRO A 315 25.78 10.41 2.11
C PRO A 315 26.21 10.41 3.58
N GLY A 316 25.67 11.33 4.33
CA GLY A 316 25.61 11.20 5.78
C GLY A 316 24.75 10.00 6.17
N PRO A 317 24.87 9.47 7.40
CA PRO A 317 24.15 8.28 7.82
C PRO A 317 22.64 8.47 7.62
N ASP A 318 22.02 7.47 7.04
CA ASP A 318 20.58 7.39 6.80
C ASP A 318 19.85 7.56 8.15
N PRO A 319 19.01 8.59 8.33
CA PRO A 319 18.27 8.78 9.58
C PRO A 319 17.30 7.62 9.89
N LEU A 320 17.07 6.72 8.90
CA LEU A 320 16.27 5.51 9.09
C LEU A 320 17.13 4.27 9.41
N ALA A 321 18.46 4.34 9.23
CA ALA A 321 19.37 3.23 9.53
C ALA A 321 19.81 3.18 11.00
N SER A 322 19.66 4.27 11.76
CA SER A 322 20.14 4.36 13.15
C SER A 322 19.13 3.91 14.21
N THR A 323 17.93 3.48 13.84
CA THR A 323 17.02 2.85 14.79
C THR A 323 17.22 1.33 14.71
N ALA A 324 18.15 0.84 15.54
CA ALA A 324 18.25 -0.57 15.89
C ALA A 324 16.84 -1.11 16.19
N TRP A 325 16.50 -2.15 15.51
CA TRP A 325 15.27 -2.89 15.70
C TRP A 325 15.36 -3.66 17.02
N VAL A 326 14.73 -3.20 18.09
CA VAL A 326 14.36 -3.99 19.26
C VAL A 326 12.87 -4.23 19.21
#